data_d8985f81deb1498bbf13f9b31ee7432a
#
_entry.id   d8985f81deb1498bbf13f9b31ee7432a
#
_cell.length_a   1.000
_cell.length_b   1.000
_cell.length_c   1.000
_cell.angle_alpha   90.00
_cell.angle_beta   90.00
_cell.angle_gamma   90.00
#
_symmetry.space_group_name_H-M   'P 1'
#
loop_
_entity.id
_entity.type
_entity.pdbx_description
1 polymer ?
#
loop_
_entity_poly.entity_id
_entity_poly.type
_entity_poly.pdbx_seq_one_letter_code
_entity_poly.pdbx_strand_id
1 'polypeptide(L)'
;MKFSSTTYTNINEILKFADHYVSIPVMVDDAGIVANADGNKIVLAGTIVGGMGGANTILVNVTTLATKHNTQSGATTTAGAGVDAEGXLLNDVDVTFGDATGAMLIHGFVDLNKLPEAPTADAIAALKSRIIFLK
;
A
#
# COMPACT_ATOMS: atom_id res chain seq x y z
N MET A 1 27.39 8.62 31.27
CA MET A 1 26.23 8.01 30.66
C MET A 1 26.21 8.21 29.15
N LYS A 2 25.89 7.19 28.47
CA LYS A 2 25.87 7.27 27.03
C LYS A 2 24.46 7.29 26.54
N PHE A 3 24.15 8.25 25.73
CA PHE A 3 22.86 8.33 25.08
C PHE A 3 22.99 7.83 23.65
N SER A 4 22.13 6.94 23.33
CA SER A 4 22.07 6.46 21.96
C SER A 4 20.91 7.18 21.32
N SER A 5 21.22 8.03 20.38
CA SER A 5 20.20 8.75 19.66
C SER A 5 19.90 8.00 18.37
N THR A 6 18.71 7.49 18.27
CA THR A 6 18.31 6.82 17.06
C THR A 6 17.39 7.74 16.29
N THR A 7 17.83 8.13 15.14
CA THR A 7 17.02 8.97 14.29
C THR A 7 16.20 8.05 13.42
N TYR A 8 14.91 8.08 13.61
CA TYR A 8 14.02 7.30 12.77
C TYR A 8 13.68 8.11 11.56
N THR A 9 14.41 7.85 10.52
CA THR A 9 14.12 8.48 9.25
C THR A 9 13.15 7.59 8.52
N ASN A 10 12.07 8.14 8.09
CA ASN A 10 11.11 7.36 7.34
C ASN A 10 11.63 7.20 5.93
N ILE A 11 12.50 6.23 5.76
CA ILE A 11 13.10 6.00 4.45
C ILE A 11 12.09 5.47 3.46
N ASN A 12 10.94 5.04 3.97
CA ASN A 12 9.89 4.52 3.11
C ASN A 12 8.79 5.54 2.88
N GLU A 13 9.11 6.80 3.11
CA GLU A 13 8.11 7.85 2.90
C GLU A 13 7.74 7.93 1.43
N ILE A 14 6.51 7.64 1.13
CA ILE A 14 6.05 7.63 -0.27
C ILE A 14 5.40 8.93 -0.70
N LEU A 15 5.08 9.80 0.24
CA LEU A 15 4.38 11.03 -0.09
C LEU A 15 5.30 12.03 -0.75
N LYS A 16 4.82 12.62 -1.82
CA LYS A 16 5.53 13.70 -2.46
C LYS A 16 5.38 14.99 -1.65
N PHE A 17 4.18 15.18 -1.11
CA PHE A 17 3.87 16.34 -0.27
C PHE A 17 3.29 15.83 1.03
N ALA A 18 4.09 15.91 2.08
CA ALA A 18 3.69 15.33 3.35
C ALA A 18 2.60 16.11 4.08
N ASP A 19 2.32 17.32 3.63
CA ASP A 19 1.32 18.14 4.29
C ASP A 19 -0.09 17.88 3.81
N HIS A 20 -0.23 17.09 2.77
CA HIS A 20 -1.53 16.97 2.13
C HIS A 20 -1.86 15.52 1.84
N TYR A 21 -2.48 14.88 2.79
CA TYR A 21 -2.90 13.51 2.55
C TYR A 21 -3.98 13.11 3.54
N VAL A 22 -4.70 12.07 3.19
CA VAL A 22 -5.69 11.47 4.07
C VAL A 22 -5.48 9.97 4.07
N SER A 23 -5.46 9.38 5.23
CA SER A 23 -5.34 7.93 5.32
C SER A 23 -6.39 7.36 6.26
N ILE A 24 -6.64 6.07 6.12
CA ILE A 24 -7.55 5.37 7.00
C ILE A 24 -6.88 4.10 7.50
N PRO A 25 -7.28 3.62 8.67
CA PRO A 25 -6.73 2.35 9.15
C PRO A 25 -7.33 1.19 8.36
N VAL A 26 -6.50 0.18 8.10
CA VAL A 26 -6.96 -1.01 7.41
C VAL A 26 -6.30 -2.22 8.06
N MET A 27 -6.89 -3.37 7.84
CA MET A 27 -6.29 -4.63 8.28
C MET A 27 -5.69 -5.29 7.06
N VAL A 28 -4.39 -5.50 7.09
CA VAL A 28 -3.68 -6.06 5.94
C VAL A 28 -3.62 -7.57 6.04
N ASP A 29 -3.98 -8.24 4.95
CA ASP A 29 -4.05 -9.69 4.88
C ASP A 29 -2.64 -10.26 4.71
N ASP A 30 -2.36 -11.34 5.42
CA ASP A 30 -1.06 -12.00 5.30
C ASP A 30 -1.04 -13.05 4.19
N ALA A 31 -2.18 -13.34 3.59
CA ALA A 31 -2.24 -14.38 2.57
C ALA A 31 -1.39 -14.00 1.37
N GLY A 32 -0.59 -14.94 0.92
CA GLY A 32 0.21 -14.73 -0.28
C GLY A 32 1.45 -13.89 -0.10
N ILE A 33 1.72 -13.43 1.10
CA ILE A 33 2.92 -12.64 1.33
C ILE A 33 4.08 -13.59 1.61
N VAL A 34 5.15 -13.39 0.85
CA VAL A 34 6.32 -14.25 0.95
C VAL A 34 7.27 -13.71 1.99
N ALA A 35 7.77 -14.60 2.84
CA ALA A 35 8.72 -14.18 3.87
C ALA A 35 10.04 -13.74 3.25
N ASN A 36 10.64 -12.73 3.86
CA ASN A 36 11.94 -12.26 3.40
C ASN A 36 13.05 -13.15 3.97
N ALA A 37 14.30 -12.76 3.75
CA ALA A 37 15.43 -13.59 4.17
C ALA A 37 15.46 -13.79 5.68
N ASP A 38 14.90 -12.86 6.42
CA ASP A 38 14.86 -12.98 7.88
C ASP A 38 13.67 -13.77 8.37
N GLY A 39 12.84 -14.26 7.48
CA GLY A 39 11.66 -15.02 7.85
C GLY A 39 10.46 -14.17 8.17
N ASN A 40 10.52 -12.89 7.89
CA ASN A 40 9.41 -11.97 8.17
C ASN A 40 8.61 -11.67 6.91
N LYS A 41 7.32 -11.59 7.10
CA LYS A 41 6.43 -11.23 5.99
C LYS A 41 6.08 -9.76 6.13
N ILE A 42 6.66 -8.94 5.27
CA ILE A 42 6.48 -7.50 5.34
C ILE A 42 5.81 -7.02 4.07
N VAL A 43 4.72 -6.30 4.24
CA VAL A 43 4.10 -5.62 3.11
C VAL A 43 4.64 -4.21 3.13
N LEU A 44 5.39 -3.87 2.12
CA LEU A 44 6.16 -2.61 2.13
C LEU A 44 5.30 -1.38 1.95
N ALA A 45 5.77 -0.29 2.52
CA ALA A 45 5.15 1.01 2.28
C ALA A 45 5.10 1.26 0.77
N GLY A 46 4.03 1.83 0.32
CA GLY A 46 3.86 2.08 -1.10
C GLY A 46 3.23 0.94 -1.87
N THR A 47 3.02 -0.19 -1.20
CA THR A 47 2.30 -1.28 -1.86
C THR A 47 0.86 -0.84 -2.09
N ILE A 48 0.39 -1.08 -3.28
CA ILE A 48 -1.01 -0.79 -3.59
C ILE A 48 -1.84 -1.94 -3.07
N VAL A 49 -2.84 -1.60 -2.31
CA VAL A 49 -3.72 -2.60 -1.71
C VAL A 49 -5.15 -2.29 -2.07
N GLY A 50 -5.97 -3.28 -1.93
CA GLY A 50 -7.38 -3.11 -2.25
C GLY A 50 -8.17 -4.34 -1.93
N GLY A 51 -9.28 -4.48 -2.61
CA GLY A 51 -10.14 -5.65 -2.41
C GLY A 51 -11.15 -5.47 -1.32
N MET A 52 -11.11 -4.37 -0.61
CA MET A 52 -12.02 -4.17 0.51
C MET A 52 -13.42 -3.80 0.04
N GLY A 53 -13.50 -3.07 -1.05
CA GLY A 53 -14.79 -2.65 -1.56
C GLY A 53 -15.13 -3.24 -2.90
N GLY A 54 -14.16 -3.91 -3.49
CA GLY A 54 -14.38 -4.45 -4.82
C GLY A 54 -14.18 -3.41 -5.89
N ALA A 55 -14.11 -3.87 -7.11
CA ALA A 55 -13.85 -2.98 -8.24
C ALA A 55 -14.93 -1.91 -8.33
N ASN A 56 -14.48 -0.72 -8.56
CA ASN A 56 -15.39 0.40 -8.81
C ASN A 56 -16.26 0.79 -7.65
N THR A 57 -15.91 0.36 -6.46
CA THR A 57 -16.70 0.75 -5.31
C THR A 57 -15.87 1.68 -4.45
N ILE A 58 -16.57 2.39 -3.61
CA ILE A 58 -15.89 3.27 -2.68
C ILE A 58 -15.45 2.46 -1.47
N LEU A 59 -14.57 3.05 -0.71
CA LEU A 59 -14.05 2.41 0.47
C LEU A 59 -15.09 2.43 1.56
N VAL A 60 -15.74 1.33 1.74
CA VAL A 60 -16.83 1.31 2.70
C VAL A 60 -16.73 0.21 3.71
N ASN A 61 -15.98 -0.82 3.43
CA ASN A 61 -15.99 -1.98 4.30
C ASN A 61 -14.64 -2.18 4.97
N VAL A 62 -14.54 -1.64 6.17
CA VAL A 62 -13.28 -1.71 6.88
C VAL A 62 -13.06 -3.07 7.55
N THR A 63 -14.05 -3.94 7.47
CA THR A 63 -13.86 -5.27 8.04
C THR A 63 -13.32 -6.26 7.04
N THR A 64 -13.31 -5.91 5.77
CA THR A 64 -12.73 -6.76 4.76
C THR A 64 -11.23 -6.48 4.70
N LEU A 65 -10.46 -7.54 4.64
CA LEU A 65 -9.01 -7.38 4.64
C LEU A 65 -8.52 -6.74 3.36
N ALA A 66 -7.56 -5.87 3.51
CA ALA A 66 -6.89 -5.24 2.38
C ALA A 66 -5.83 -6.21 1.87
N THR A 67 -5.90 -6.55 0.62
CA THR A 67 -4.95 -7.49 0.04
C THR A 67 -4.02 -6.79 -0.90
N LYS A 68 -2.80 -7.29 -0.94
CA LYS A 68 -1.85 -6.80 -1.92
C LYS A 68 -2.36 -7.18 -3.29
N HIS A 69 -2.20 -6.28 -4.23
CA HIS A 69 -2.59 -6.57 -5.60
C HIS A 69 -1.47 -7.31 -6.30
N ASN A 70 -1.53 -8.59 -6.25
CA ASN A 70 -0.51 -9.37 -6.94
C ASN A 70 -0.51 -9.06 -8.41
N THR A 71 -1.67 -8.77 -8.91
CA THR A 71 -1.78 -8.45 -10.31
C THR A 71 -1.12 -7.14 -10.65
N GLN A 72 -0.81 -6.41 -9.64
CA GLN A 72 -0.07 -5.18 -9.83
C GLN A 72 1.23 -5.45 -10.60
N SER A 73 1.89 -6.51 -10.22
CA SER A 73 3.16 -6.83 -10.85
C SER A 73 2.99 -7.77 -12.01
N GLY A 74 1.83 -8.28 -12.19
CA GLY A 74 1.67 -9.28 -13.20
C GLY A 74 1.52 -8.68 -14.55
N ALA A 75 2.12 -9.31 -15.47
CA ALA A 75 1.85 -8.97 -16.82
C ALA A 75 0.49 -9.48 -17.18
N THR A 76 -0.17 -10.00 -16.24
CA THR A 76 -1.41 -10.64 -16.52
C THR A 76 -2.44 -9.65 -16.96
N THR A 77 -3.18 -10.08 -17.88
CA THR A 77 -4.31 -9.34 -18.32
C THR A 77 -5.54 -9.77 -17.55
N THR A 78 -5.31 -10.52 -16.52
CA THR A 78 -6.40 -10.97 -15.71
C THR A 78 -7.21 -9.80 -15.24
N ALA A 79 -8.49 -9.94 -15.34
CA ALA A 79 -9.39 -8.93 -14.84
C ALA A 79 -9.04 -8.68 -13.38
N GLY A 80 -8.98 -7.44 -13.04
CA GLY A 80 -8.64 -7.13 -11.68
C GLY A 80 -7.20 -6.70 -11.49
N ALA A 81 -6.43 -6.70 -12.54
CA ALA A 81 -5.03 -6.31 -12.40
C ALA A 81 -4.94 -4.84 -11.99
N GLY A 82 -5.17 -4.60 -10.73
CA GLY A 82 -5.14 -3.25 -10.20
C GLY A 82 -6.45 -2.52 -10.27
N VAL A 83 -7.45 -3.08 -10.90
CA VAL A 83 -8.71 -2.35 -11.08
C VAL A 83 -9.45 -2.12 -9.76
N ASP A 84 -9.15 -2.93 -8.76
CA ASP A 84 -9.75 -2.74 -7.45
C ASP A 84 -8.77 -2.11 -6.47
N ALA A 85 -7.77 -1.43 -6.98
CA ALA A 85 -6.83 -0.70 -6.12
C ALA A 85 -7.58 0.35 -5.33
N GLU A 86 -7.28 0.45 -4.04
CA GLU A 86 -7.96 1.39 -3.17
C GLU A 86 -7.04 2.37 -2.48
N GLY A 87 -5.81 2.03 -2.34
CA GLY A 87 -4.86 2.96 -1.78
C GLY A 87 -3.46 2.42 -1.69
N UNK A 88 -2.40 3.00 -1.05
CA UNK A 88 -1.22 2.65 -0.94
C UNK A 88 -0.99 2.59 0.37
N LEU A 89 -0.23 1.75 0.86
CA LEU A 89 0.15 1.67 2.28
C LEU A 89 1.14 2.77 2.60
N LEU A 90 0.93 3.45 3.69
CA LEU A 90 1.84 4.52 4.10
C LEU A 90 3.10 3.98 4.76
N ASN A 91 3.00 2.86 5.44
CA ASN A 91 4.13 2.31 6.18
C ASN A 91 4.23 0.82 5.94
N ASP A 92 5.39 0.27 6.23
CA ASP A 92 5.55 -1.18 6.17
C ASP A 92 4.60 -1.82 7.19
N VAL A 93 4.03 -2.94 6.82
CA VAL A 93 3.14 -3.67 7.72
C VAL A 93 3.68 -5.09 7.85
N ASP A 94 3.94 -5.48 9.09
CA ASP A 94 4.49 -6.80 9.37
C ASP A 94 3.34 -7.78 9.60
N VAL A 95 3.18 -8.70 8.69
CA VAL A 95 2.12 -9.70 8.77
C VAL A 95 2.70 -11.10 9.01
N THR A 96 3.88 -11.15 9.62
CA THR A 96 4.56 -12.41 9.88
C THR A 96 3.69 -13.37 10.68
N PHE A 97 2.98 -12.87 11.66
CA PHE A 97 2.18 -13.72 12.53
C PHE A 97 0.68 -13.61 12.26
N GLY A 98 0.32 -13.09 11.12
CA GLY A 98 -1.07 -12.97 10.74
C GLY A 98 -1.42 -11.57 10.29
N ASP A 99 -2.69 -11.37 10.05
CA ASP A 99 -3.16 -10.07 9.58
C ASP A 99 -2.78 -8.98 10.57
N ALA A 100 -2.47 -7.82 10.05
CA ALA A 100 -2.01 -6.73 10.90
C ALA A 100 -2.54 -5.39 10.43
N THR A 101 -2.63 -4.47 11.36
CA THR A 101 -3.15 -3.13 11.08
C THR A 101 -2.14 -2.29 10.33
N GLY A 102 -2.63 -1.53 9.37
CA GLY A 102 -1.79 -0.57 8.65
C GLY A 102 -2.59 0.69 8.38
N ALA A 103 -1.92 1.64 7.79
CA ALA A 103 -2.55 2.89 7.37
C ALA A 103 -2.55 2.92 5.84
N MET A 104 -3.71 3.11 5.28
CA MET A 104 -3.84 3.17 3.83
C MET A 104 -4.11 4.59 3.38
N LEU A 105 -3.27 5.08 2.51
CA LEU A 105 -3.44 6.40 1.91
C LEU A 105 -4.60 6.34 0.92
N ILE A 106 -5.58 7.21 1.11
CA ILE A 106 -6.70 7.27 0.20
C ILE A 106 -6.75 8.56 -0.60
N HIS A 107 -5.94 9.53 -0.24
CA HIS A 107 -5.89 10.81 -0.96
C HIS A 107 -4.54 11.44 -0.76
N GLY A 108 -3.92 11.87 -1.84
CA GLY A 108 -2.66 12.56 -1.70
C GLY A 108 -1.82 12.49 -2.96
N PHE A 109 -0.56 12.88 -2.80
CA PHE A 109 0.41 12.92 -3.89
C PHE A 109 1.51 11.95 -3.57
N VAL A 110 1.75 11.02 -4.45
CA VAL A 110 2.69 9.94 -4.21
C VAL A 110 3.89 10.07 -5.15
N ASP A 111 5.07 9.84 -4.59
CA ASP A 111 6.31 9.91 -5.36
C ASP A 111 6.55 8.55 -6.01
N LEU A 112 6.45 8.49 -7.31
CA LEU A 112 6.63 7.24 -8.03
C LEU A 112 7.99 6.62 -7.80
N ASN A 113 8.98 7.43 -7.50
CA ASN A 113 10.33 6.91 -7.30
C ASN A 113 10.47 6.15 -6.00
N LYS A 114 9.50 6.25 -5.13
CA LYS A 114 9.60 5.62 -3.81
C LYS A 114 8.70 4.42 -3.64
N LEU A 115 8.04 4.01 -4.69
CA LEU A 115 7.17 2.86 -4.61
C LEU A 115 7.96 1.57 -4.84
N PRO A 116 7.58 0.50 -4.13
CA PRO A 116 8.29 -0.77 -4.33
C PRO A 116 8.03 -1.39 -5.71
N GLU A 117 6.92 -1.03 -6.33
CA GLU A 117 6.59 -1.51 -7.67
C GLU A 117 5.93 -0.38 -8.43
N ALA A 118 6.20 -0.31 -9.70
CA ALA A 118 5.52 0.67 -10.53
C ALA A 118 4.04 0.30 -10.63
N PRO A 119 3.14 1.26 -10.49
CA PRO A 119 1.73 0.93 -10.61
C PRO A 119 1.36 0.57 -12.04
N THR A 120 0.41 -0.34 -12.16
CA THR A 120 -0.10 -0.69 -13.47
C THR A 120 -1.03 0.41 -13.96
N ALA A 121 -1.30 0.41 -15.25
CA ALA A 121 -2.24 1.39 -15.79
C ALA A 121 -3.62 1.26 -15.13
N ASP A 122 -4.04 0.03 -14.84
CA ASP A 122 -5.34 -0.16 -14.22
C ASP A 122 -5.35 0.38 -12.80
N ALA A 123 -4.27 0.21 -12.05
CA ALA A 123 -4.20 0.74 -10.70
C ALA A 123 -4.21 2.26 -10.73
N ILE A 124 -3.48 2.84 -11.67
CA ILE A 124 -3.46 4.29 -11.79
C ILE A 124 -4.88 4.80 -12.09
N ALA A 125 -5.57 4.13 -12.99
CA ALA A 125 -6.92 4.54 -13.34
C ALA A 125 -7.87 4.41 -12.15
N ALA A 126 -7.71 3.34 -11.36
CA ALA A 126 -8.58 3.14 -10.22
C ALA A 126 -8.37 4.19 -9.14
N LEU A 127 -7.13 4.68 -9.01
CA LEU A 127 -6.80 5.63 -7.96
C LEU A 127 -6.84 7.08 -8.43
N LYS A 128 -7.06 7.29 -9.70
CA LYS A 128 -6.86 8.59 -10.33
C LYS A 128 -7.63 9.74 -9.68
N SER A 129 -8.80 9.48 -9.17
CA SER A 129 -9.60 10.56 -8.62
C SER A 129 -9.14 10.97 -7.23
N ARG A 130 -8.27 10.19 -6.61
CA ARG A 130 -7.89 10.43 -5.22
C ARG A 130 -6.39 10.57 -5.03
N ILE A 131 -5.62 9.87 -5.83
CA ILE A 131 -4.18 9.86 -5.66
C ILE A 131 -3.51 10.27 -6.96
N ILE A 132 -2.61 11.23 -6.83
CA ILE A 132 -1.86 11.74 -7.97
C ILE A 132 -0.43 11.25 -7.85
N PHE A 133 0.04 10.58 -8.90
CA PHE A 133 1.40 10.07 -8.92
C PHE A 133 2.30 11.06 -9.61
N LEU A 134 3.40 11.36 -8.96
CA LEU A 134 4.39 12.30 -9.47
C LEU A 134 5.78 11.70 -9.41
N LYS A 135 6.67 12.20 -10.25
CA LYS A 135 8.08 11.82 -10.18
C LYS A 135 8.89 12.89 -9.49
#